data_bd63068e58c58a4915e28de86af4f404
#
_entry.id   bd63068e58c58a4915e28de86af4f404
#
_cell.length_a   1.000
_cell.length_b   1.000
_cell.length_c   1.000
_cell.angle_alpha   90.00
_cell.angle_beta   90.00
_cell.angle_gamma   90.00
#
_symmetry.space_group_name_H-M   'P 1'
#
loop_
_entity.id
_entity.type
_entity.pdbx_description
1 polymer ?
#
loop_
_entity_poly.entity_id
_entity_poly.type
_entity_poly.pdbx_seq_one_letter_code
_entity_poly.pdbx_strand_id
1 'polypeptide(L)' 'MIKEAIAKITEGVHLTEAEAEAVMQEIMEGYATSAQIAAYLTALRMKGETV' A
#
# COMPACT_ATOMS: atom_id res chain seq x y z
N MET A 1 3.34 6.71 5.50
CA MET A 1 2.81 6.62 4.12
C MET A 1 2.01 5.35 3.87
N ILE A 2 2.46 4.20 4.37
CA ILE A 2 1.75 2.95 4.12
C ILE A 2 0.34 2.94 4.74
N LYS A 3 0.16 3.53 5.90
CA LYS A 3 -1.16 3.63 6.53
C LYS A 3 -2.14 4.41 5.65
N GLU A 4 -1.69 5.53 5.13
CA GLU A 4 -2.50 6.36 4.24
C GLU A 4 -2.81 5.63 2.95
N ALA A 5 -1.85 4.87 2.44
CA ALA A 5 -2.04 4.09 1.22
C ALA A 5 -3.10 3.01 1.43
N ILE A 6 -3.03 2.30 2.56
CA ILE A 6 -4.01 1.27 2.88
C ILE A 6 -5.41 1.88 2.96
N ALA A 7 -5.53 3.02 3.64
CA ALA A 7 -6.82 3.70 3.76
C ALA A 7 -7.39 4.08 2.41
N LYS A 8 -6.57 4.64 1.52
CA LYS A 8 -7.01 4.99 0.17
C LYS A 8 -7.50 3.78 -0.61
N ILE A 9 -6.72 2.71 -0.57
CA ILE A 9 -7.04 1.51 -1.34
C ILE A 9 -8.34 0.89 -0.84
N THR A 10 -8.53 0.84 0.48
CA THR A 10 -9.75 0.27 1.05
C THR A 10 -10.98 1.11 0.74
N GLU A 11 -10.80 2.39 0.43
CA GLU A 11 -11.88 3.27 0.00
C GLU A 11 -12.08 3.26 -1.51
N GLY A 12 -11.33 2.45 -2.22
CA GLY A 12 -11.43 2.36 -3.67
C GLY A 12 -10.68 3.45 -4.41
N VAL A 13 -9.84 4.20 -3.72
CA VAL A 13 -9.06 5.28 -4.32
C VAL A 13 -7.74 4.72 -4.84
N HIS A 14 -7.38 5.09 -6.07
CA HIS A 14 -6.12 4.65 -6.65
C HIS A 14 -4.94 5.40 -6.05
N LEU A 15 -3.83 4.71 -5.90
CA LEU A 15 -2.58 5.35 -5.53
C LEU A 15 -1.95 5.95 -6.78
N THR A 16 -1.32 7.12 -6.61
CA THR A 16 -0.49 7.67 -7.67
C THR A 16 0.81 6.87 -7.72
N GLU A 17 1.53 6.99 -8.82
CA GLU A 17 2.83 6.35 -8.97
C GLU A 17 3.79 6.77 -7.86
N ALA A 18 3.79 8.06 -7.53
CA ALA A 18 4.65 8.58 -6.47
C ALA A 18 4.29 7.99 -5.11
N GLU A 19 2.99 7.82 -4.84
CA GLU A 19 2.53 7.22 -3.59
C GLU A 19 2.95 5.75 -3.50
N ALA A 20 2.79 5.01 -4.59
CA ALA A 20 3.19 3.62 -4.62
C ALA A 20 4.70 3.46 -4.41
N GLU A 21 5.50 4.33 -5.01
CA GLU A 21 6.95 4.31 -4.82
C GLU A 21 7.32 4.61 -3.37
N ALA A 22 6.64 5.57 -2.74
CA ALA A 22 6.91 5.92 -1.35
C ALA A 22 6.61 4.74 -0.43
N VAL A 23 5.52 4.00 -0.68
CA VAL A 23 5.18 2.83 0.11
C VAL A 23 6.24 1.75 -0.05
N MET A 24 6.65 1.48 -1.28
CA MET A 24 7.69 0.48 -1.53
C MET A 24 8.99 0.86 -0.83
N GLN A 25 9.33 2.13 -0.84
CA GLN A 25 10.54 2.59 -0.16
C GLN A 25 10.44 2.36 1.35
N GLU A 26 9.29 2.63 1.96
CA GLU A 26 9.09 2.35 3.38
C GLU A 26 9.27 0.88 3.69
N ILE A 27 8.76 0.01 2.83
CA ILE A 27 8.89 -1.43 2.99
C ILE A 27 10.36 -1.83 2.92
N MET A 28 11.06 -1.33 1.92
CA MET A 28 12.47 -1.68 1.70
C MET A 28 13.37 -1.16 2.82
N GLU A 29 13.02 -0.04 3.42
CA GLU A 29 13.81 0.55 4.50
C GLU A 29 13.45 0.00 5.87
N GLY A 30 12.47 -0.90 5.94
CA GLY A 30 12.10 -1.54 7.19
C GLY A 30 11.20 -0.71 8.10
N TYR A 31 10.57 0.32 7.56
CA TYR A 31 9.68 1.17 8.36
C TYR A 31 8.25 0.63 8.45
N ALA A 32 7.92 -0.37 7.66
CA ALA A 32 6.60 -0.98 7.68
C ALA A 32 6.65 -2.29 8.45
N THR A 33 5.64 -2.56 9.28
CA THR A 33 5.55 -3.82 9.98
C THR A 33 5.05 -4.90 9.04
N SER A 34 5.26 -6.17 9.44
CA SER A 34 4.74 -7.30 8.65
C SER A 34 3.22 -7.20 8.50
N ALA A 35 2.53 -6.77 9.56
CA ALA A 35 1.08 -6.61 9.51
C ALA A 35 0.67 -5.53 8.51
N GLN A 36 1.41 -4.43 8.47
CA GLN A 36 1.13 -3.35 7.52
C GLN A 36 1.37 -3.79 6.09
N ILE A 37 2.44 -4.53 5.84
CA ILE A 37 2.75 -5.05 4.50
C ILE A 37 1.64 -6.00 4.05
N ALA A 38 1.22 -6.91 4.93
CA ALA A 38 0.15 -7.84 4.62
C ALA A 38 -1.16 -7.12 4.33
N ALA A 39 -1.49 -6.11 5.13
CA ALA A 39 -2.71 -5.32 4.93
C ALA A 39 -2.66 -4.58 3.59
N TYR A 40 -1.53 -4.01 3.25
CA TYR A 40 -1.35 -3.30 1.98
C TYR A 40 -1.55 -4.22 0.79
N LEU A 41 -0.89 -5.38 0.81
CA LEU A 41 -1.00 -6.34 -0.28
C LEU A 41 -2.42 -6.91 -0.40
N THR A 42 -3.06 -7.17 0.74
CA THR A 42 -4.43 -7.66 0.76
C THR A 42 -5.40 -6.62 0.19
N ALA A 43 -5.21 -5.35 0.58
CA ALA A 43 -6.06 -4.26 0.09
C ALA A 43 -5.93 -4.10 -1.42
N LEU A 44 -4.72 -4.19 -1.95
CA LEU A 44 -4.49 -4.13 -3.40
C LEU A 44 -5.23 -5.27 -4.11
N ARG A 45 -5.16 -6.46 -3.54
CA ARG A 45 -5.79 -7.62 -4.12
C ARG A 45 -7.30 -7.50 -4.12
N MET A 46 -7.87 -7.02 -3.02
CA MET A 46 -9.32 -6.84 -2.92
C MET A 46 -9.83 -5.78 -3.86
N LYS A 47 -9.03 -4.76 -4.11
CA LYS A 47 -9.38 -3.70 -5.04
C LYS A 47 -9.33 -4.18 -6.50
N GLY A 48 -8.64 -5.30 -6.75
CA GLY A 48 -8.52 -5.84 -8.10
C GLY A 48 -7.42 -5.18 -8.90
N GLU A 49 -6.44 -4.58 -8.23
CA GLU A 49 -5.29 -4.00 -8.92
C GLU A 49 -4.51 -5.10 -9.62
N THR A 50 -4.15 -4.84 -10.87
CA THR A 50 -3.27 -5.74 -11.59
C THR A 50 -1.87 -5.14 -11.58
N VAL A 51 -0.92 -6.00 -11.54
CA VAL A 51 0.47 -5.58 -11.52
C VAL A 51 0.95 -5.35 -12.94
#